data_10e6f1efc4f9151059d325cee5fbccd7
#
_entry.id   10e6f1efc4f9151059d325cee5fbccd7
#
_cell.length_a   1.000
_cell.length_b   1.000
_cell.length_c   1.000
_cell.angle_alpha   90.00
_cell.angle_beta   90.00
_cell.angle_gamma   90.00
#
_symmetry.space_group_name_H-M   'P 1'
#
loop_
_entity.id
_entity.type
_entity.pdbx_description
1 polymer ?
#
loop_
_entity_poly.entity_id
_entity_poly.type
_entity_poly.pdbx_seq_one_letter_code
_entity_poly.pdbx_strand_id
1 'polypeptide(L)'
;MSILEVNSLKKIYTTRFGGNKVEALKNVSFSVEEGEYVAIMGESGSGKTTLLNILAALDKPTSGVVSLDGQNLSKIKESAVSAFRRDNLGFVFQDFNLLDTFSIEDNIYLPLVLAGKNPSQMERRLAPIAGQLGITGILRKYPYEVSGGQKQRAAVARALINEPRLILADEPTGALDS
;
A
#
# COMPACT_ATOMS: atom_id res chain seq x y z
N MET A 1 -21.10 1.95 5.07
CA MET A 1 -20.45 2.92 6.01
C MET A 1 -19.09 3.23 5.43
N SER A 2 -18.76 4.51 5.22
CA SER A 2 -17.51 4.87 4.56
C SER A 2 -16.31 4.44 5.39
N ILE A 3 -15.40 3.68 4.79
CA ILE A 3 -14.15 3.25 5.41
C ILE A 3 -13.04 4.28 5.21
N LEU A 4 -13.03 4.93 4.04
CA LEU A 4 -12.08 5.99 3.70
C LEU A 4 -12.84 7.26 3.34
N GLU A 5 -12.46 8.37 3.94
CA GLU A 5 -12.99 9.70 3.62
C GLU A 5 -11.86 10.66 3.29
N VAL A 6 -11.97 11.31 2.17
CA VAL A 6 -11.04 12.33 1.68
C VAL A 6 -11.83 13.62 1.48
N ASN A 7 -11.49 14.67 2.22
CA ASN A 7 -12.21 15.93 2.23
C ASN A 7 -11.29 17.10 1.88
N SER A 8 -11.56 17.77 0.75
CA SER A 8 -10.89 19.00 0.29
C SER A 8 -9.36 18.88 0.30
N LEU A 9 -8.85 17.70 -0.09
CA LEU A 9 -7.43 17.38 -0.02
C LEU A 9 -6.63 18.23 -1.00
N LYS A 10 -5.60 18.91 -0.50
CA LYS A 10 -4.69 19.72 -1.29
C LYS A 10 -3.25 19.36 -0.96
N LYS A 11 -2.39 19.29 -1.98
CA LYS A 11 -0.94 19.12 -1.81
C LYS A 11 -0.17 20.07 -2.70
N ILE A 12 0.69 20.86 -2.08
CA ILE A 12 1.61 21.78 -2.74
C ILE A 12 3.03 21.39 -2.32
N TYR A 13 3.88 21.11 -3.29
CA TYR A 13 5.32 20.98 -3.09
C TYR A 13 6.00 22.32 -3.36
N THR A 14 6.94 22.68 -2.49
CA THR A 14 7.75 23.89 -2.63
C THR A 14 9.21 23.49 -2.71
N THR A 15 9.95 24.00 -3.68
CA THR A 15 11.40 23.74 -3.78
C THR A 15 12.14 24.38 -2.62
N ARG A 16 13.26 23.79 -2.16
CA ARG A 16 14.05 24.21 -0.98
C ARG A 16 14.49 25.68 -0.99
N PHE A 17 14.55 26.32 -2.13
CA PHE A 17 15.02 27.70 -2.27
C PHE A 17 13.89 28.71 -2.57
N GLY A 18 12.64 28.40 -2.18
CA GLY A 18 11.53 29.37 -2.27
C GLY A 18 11.07 29.67 -3.72
N GLY A 19 11.47 28.83 -4.69
CA GLY A 19 11.16 29.01 -6.10
C GLY A 19 9.75 28.51 -6.48
N ASN A 20 9.63 27.64 -7.44
CA ASN A 20 8.37 27.18 -8.01
C ASN A 20 7.55 26.35 -7.00
N LYS A 21 6.28 26.70 -6.87
CA LYS A 21 5.28 25.89 -6.18
C LYS A 21 4.60 24.98 -7.20
N VAL A 22 4.56 23.67 -6.92
CA VAL A 22 3.86 22.69 -7.73
C VAL A 22 2.65 22.22 -6.94
N GLU A 23 1.46 22.54 -7.44
CA GLU A 23 0.20 22.08 -6.85
C GLU A 23 -0.13 20.69 -7.42
N ALA A 24 0.25 19.65 -6.68
CA ALA A 24 0.07 18.27 -7.08
C ALA A 24 -1.36 17.76 -6.92
N LEU A 25 -2.08 18.25 -5.90
CA LEU A 25 -3.50 17.95 -5.66
C LEU A 25 -4.27 19.24 -5.41
N LYS A 26 -5.44 19.36 -6.09
CA LYS A 26 -6.32 20.53 -6.06
C LYS A 26 -7.69 20.13 -5.54
N ASN A 27 -7.93 20.28 -4.23
CA ASN A 27 -9.26 20.11 -3.64
C ASN A 27 -9.96 18.78 -3.99
N VAL A 28 -9.25 17.66 -3.75
CA VAL A 28 -9.78 16.32 -4.03
C VAL A 28 -10.68 15.87 -2.89
N SER A 29 -11.90 15.41 -3.22
CA SER A 29 -12.85 14.88 -2.24
C SER A 29 -13.54 13.65 -2.79
N PHE A 30 -13.56 12.56 -2.02
CA PHE A 30 -14.29 11.32 -2.31
C PHE A 30 -14.38 10.47 -1.04
N SER A 31 -15.22 9.46 -1.08
CA SER A 31 -15.33 8.44 -0.04
C SER A 31 -15.31 7.05 -0.67
N VAL A 32 -14.91 6.06 0.12
CA VAL A 32 -14.90 4.65 -0.26
C VAL A 32 -15.62 3.85 0.82
N GLU A 33 -16.56 3.01 0.41
CA GLU A 33 -17.30 2.12 1.30
C GLU A 33 -16.51 0.82 1.58
N GLU A 34 -16.84 0.14 2.64
CA GLU A 34 -16.24 -1.17 2.93
C GLU A 34 -16.58 -2.18 1.81
N GLY A 35 -15.56 -2.88 1.30
CA GLY A 35 -15.69 -3.83 0.21
C GLY A 35 -15.78 -3.20 -1.19
N GLU A 36 -15.71 -1.88 -1.30
CA GLU A 36 -15.72 -1.18 -2.57
C GLU A 36 -14.34 -1.25 -3.26
N TYR A 37 -14.36 -1.38 -4.59
CA TYR A 37 -13.19 -1.28 -5.45
C TYR A 37 -13.24 0.05 -6.22
N VAL A 38 -12.21 0.89 -6.04
CA VAL A 38 -12.13 2.22 -6.66
C VAL A 38 -10.90 2.32 -7.55
N ALA A 39 -11.08 2.70 -8.81
CA ALA A 39 -9.99 2.99 -9.74
C ALA A 39 -9.78 4.50 -9.87
N ILE A 40 -8.55 4.97 -9.62
CA ILE A 40 -8.14 6.36 -9.80
C ILE A 40 -7.38 6.46 -11.12
N MET A 41 -7.98 7.12 -12.11
CA MET A 41 -7.41 7.28 -13.44
C MET A 41 -7.02 8.74 -13.71
N GLY A 42 -6.04 8.93 -14.59
CA GLY A 42 -5.58 10.25 -15.01
C GLY A 42 -4.25 10.17 -15.75
N GLU A 43 -3.88 11.24 -16.43
CA GLU A 43 -2.63 11.35 -17.17
C GLU A 43 -1.39 11.23 -16.24
N SER A 44 -0.23 10.97 -16.83
CA SER A 44 1.04 11.02 -16.09
C SER A 44 1.23 12.43 -15.49
N GLY A 45 1.66 12.47 -14.21
CA GLY A 45 1.80 13.75 -13.48
C GLY A 45 0.52 14.34 -12.92
N SER A 46 -0.66 13.69 -13.05
CA SER A 46 -1.94 14.19 -12.51
C SER A 46 -2.05 14.09 -10.97
N GLY A 47 -1.03 13.59 -10.28
CA GLY A 47 -1.01 13.50 -8.81
C GLY A 47 -1.46 12.18 -8.22
N LYS A 48 -1.68 11.12 -9.01
CA LYS A 48 -2.12 9.79 -8.53
C LYS A 48 -1.20 9.24 -7.44
N THR A 49 0.09 9.17 -7.72
CA THR A 49 1.09 8.69 -6.74
C THR A 49 1.17 9.58 -5.50
N THR A 50 1.00 10.91 -5.67
CA THR A 50 0.91 11.85 -4.53
C THR A 50 -0.30 11.53 -3.65
N LEU A 51 -1.46 11.29 -4.26
CA LEU A 51 -2.66 10.91 -3.54
C LEU A 51 -2.45 9.59 -2.78
N LEU A 52 -1.95 8.54 -3.47
CA LEU A 52 -1.66 7.26 -2.83
C LEU A 52 -0.68 7.38 -1.66
N ASN A 53 0.37 8.19 -1.79
CA ASN A 53 1.32 8.43 -0.70
C ASN A 53 0.65 9.09 0.53
N ILE A 54 -0.29 10.00 0.32
CA ILE A 54 -1.03 10.60 1.43
C ILE A 54 -1.99 9.59 2.06
N LEU A 55 -2.71 8.80 1.25
CA LEU A 55 -3.58 7.73 1.74
C LEU A 55 -2.79 6.65 2.49
N ALA A 56 -1.55 6.39 2.08
CA ALA A 56 -0.61 5.48 2.74
C ALA A 56 0.03 6.06 4.01
N ALA A 57 -0.30 7.29 4.41
CA ALA A 57 0.36 8.02 5.49
C ALA A 57 1.91 8.07 5.32
N LEU A 58 2.39 8.10 4.07
CA LEU A 58 3.80 8.32 3.70
C LEU A 58 4.11 9.80 3.51
N ASP A 59 3.10 10.60 3.20
CA ASP A 59 3.19 12.05 3.06
C ASP A 59 2.00 12.73 3.75
N LYS A 60 2.14 14.00 4.10
CA LYS A 60 1.09 14.80 4.74
C LYS A 60 0.49 15.78 3.72
N PRO A 61 -0.83 16.00 3.74
CA PRO A 61 -1.45 17.01 2.90
C PRO A 61 -1.03 18.42 3.33
N THR A 62 -1.10 19.37 2.40
CA THR A 62 -0.94 20.80 2.73
C THR A 62 -2.18 21.32 3.44
N SER A 63 -3.37 20.87 3.01
CA SER A 63 -4.65 21.13 3.67
C SER A 63 -5.65 20.04 3.31
N GLY A 64 -6.81 20.04 3.97
CA GLY A 64 -7.80 18.97 3.85
C GLY A 64 -7.59 17.86 4.87
N VAL A 65 -8.43 16.85 4.82
CA VAL A 65 -8.47 15.75 5.79
C VAL A 65 -8.60 14.43 5.07
N VAL A 66 -7.83 13.44 5.51
CA VAL A 66 -8.01 12.03 5.16
C VAL A 66 -8.28 11.26 6.44
N SER A 67 -9.36 10.48 6.45
CA SER A 67 -9.73 9.61 7.58
C SER A 67 -9.91 8.18 7.11
N LEU A 68 -9.36 7.23 7.85
CA LEU A 68 -9.58 5.80 7.70
C LEU A 68 -10.28 5.29 8.96
N ASP A 69 -11.43 4.64 8.82
CA ASP A 69 -12.28 4.22 9.93
C ASP A 69 -12.54 5.36 10.94
N GLY A 70 -12.79 6.58 10.47
CA GLY A 70 -12.97 7.78 11.29
C GLY A 70 -11.70 8.34 11.92
N GLN A 71 -10.56 7.66 11.81
CA GLN A 71 -9.28 8.15 12.31
C GLN A 71 -8.59 9.08 11.31
N ASN A 72 -8.40 10.35 11.65
CA ASN A 72 -7.68 11.31 10.82
C ASN A 72 -6.18 10.96 10.74
N LEU A 73 -5.69 10.68 9.54
CA LEU A 73 -4.30 10.24 9.30
C LEU A 73 -3.27 11.30 9.69
N SER A 74 -3.59 12.59 9.50
CA SER A 74 -2.68 13.69 9.84
C SER A 74 -2.48 13.89 11.35
N LYS A 75 -3.38 13.32 12.17
CA LYS A 75 -3.32 13.40 13.65
C LYS A 75 -2.60 12.21 14.28
N ILE A 76 -2.18 11.22 13.49
CA ILE A 76 -1.41 10.09 14.00
C ILE A 76 -0.03 10.59 14.41
N LYS A 77 0.39 10.26 15.63
CA LYS A 77 1.73 10.61 16.14
C LYS A 77 2.80 9.93 15.28
N GLU A 78 3.90 10.63 15.02
CA GLU A 78 5.01 10.13 14.20
C GLU A 78 5.51 8.75 14.66
N SER A 79 5.63 8.54 15.96
CA SER A 79 6.02 7.26 16.56
C SER A 79 5.03 6.12 16.32
N ALA A 80 3.77 6.41 15.99
CA ALA A 80 2.70 5.44 15.79
C ALA A 80 2.40 5.18 14.29
N VAL A 81 2.88 6.05 13.38
CA VAL A 81 2.55 5.97 11.94
C VAL A 81 2.99 4.63 11.33
N SER A 82 4.17 4.12 11.68
CA SER A 82 4.67 2.86 11.14
C SER A 82 3.83 1.66 11.59
N ALA A 83 3.40 1.64 12.85
CA ALA A 83 2.48 0.63 13.36
C ALA A 83 1.10 0.74 12.68
N PHE A 84 0.57 1.97 12.54
CA PHE A 84 -0.69 2.20 11.85
C PHE A 84 -0.66 1.67 10.41
N ARG A 85 0.39 1.98 9.64
CA ARG A 85 0.54 1.47 8.26
C ARG A 85 0.55 -0.05 8.23
N ARG A 86 1.39 -0.67 9.06
CA ARG A 86 1.52 -2.13 9.13
C ARG A 86 0.19 -2.82 9.46
N ASP A 87 -0.59 -2.24 10.37
CA ASP A 87 -1.77 -2.90 10.93
C ASP A 87 -3.06 -2.60 10.13
N ASN A 88 -3.08 -1.52 9.33
CA ASN A 88 -4.30 -1.07 8.65
C ASN A 88 -4.18 -1.02 7.12
N LEU A 89 -2.96 -0.97 6.57
CA LEU A 89 -2.76 -0.75 5.14
C LEU A 89 -2.02 -1.92 4.48
N GLY A 90 -2.51 -2.36 3.33
CA GLY A 90 -1.78 -3.20 2.38
C GLY A 90 -1.30 -2.34 1.21
N PHE A 91 -0.08 -2.55 0.72
CA PHE A 91 0.43 -1.80 -0.41
C PHE A 91 0.98 -2.73 -1.50
N VAL A 92 0.51 -2.54 -2.73
CA VAL A 92 1.02 -3.21 -3.93
C VAL A 92 1.70 -2.15 -4.80
N PHE A 93 3.02 -2.25 -4.92
CA PHE A 93 3.84 -1.33 -5.71
C PHE A 93 3.95 -1.80 -7.17
N GLN A 94 4.16 -0.87 -8.08
CA GLN A 94 4.38 -1.14 -9.51
C GLN A 94 5.55 -2.13 -9.73
N ASP A 95 6.69 -1.93 -9.06
CA ASP A 95 7.88 -2.78 -9.16
C ASP A 95 7.89 -3.94 -8.14
N PHE A 96 6.74 -4.26 -7.55
CA PHE A 96 6.54 -5.29 -6.52
C PHE A 96 7.32 -5.07 -5.22
N ASN A 97 8.48 -4.42 -5.24
CA ASN A 97 9.37 -4.14 -4.09
C ASN A 97 9.59 -5.38 -3.21
N LEU A 98 9.88 -6.51 -3.84
CA LEU A 98 10.33 -7.72 -3.15
C LEU A 98 11.84 -7.61 -2.89
N LEU A 99 12.28 -8.07 -1.73
CA LEU A 99 13.68 -8.10 -1.35
C LEU A 99 14.33 -9.36 -1.93
N ASP A 100 15.29 -9.19 -2.83
CA ASP A 100 15.94 -10.30 -3.55
C ASP A 100 16.75 -11.24 -2.63
N THR A 101 17.14 -10.77 -1.46
CA THR A 101 17.88 -11.54 -0.44
C THR A 101 16.98 -12.45 0.40
N PHE A 102 15.68 -12.32 0.27
CA PHE A 102 14.66 -13.09 1.00
C PHE A 102 13.88 -14.00 0.06
N SER A 103 13.47 -15.18 0.55
CA SER A 103 12.53 -16.02 -0.17
C SER A 103 11.20 -15.32 -0.39
N ILE A 104 10.35 -15.86 -1.27
CA ILE A 104 8.98 -15.37 -1.47
C ILE A 104 8.20 -15.42 -0.14
N GLU A 105 8.32 -16.51 0.61
CA GLU A 105 7.70 -16.68 1.92
C GLU A 105 8.16 -15.61 2.92
N ASP A 106 9.47 -15.37 3.02
CA ASP A 106 10.03 -14.37 3.93
C ASP A 106 9.57 -12.96 3.57
N ASN A 107 9.53 -12.64 2.26
CA ASN A 107 8.97 -11.37 1.79
C ASN A 107 7.51 -11.17 2.23
N ILE A 108 6.70 -12.22 2.16
CA ILE A 108 5.29 -12.15 2.57
C ILE A 108 5.18 -12.04 4.08
N TYR A 109 6.06 -12.70 4.84
CA TYR A 109 6.03 -12.67 6.30
C TYR A 109 6.52 -11.36 6.92
N LEU A 110 7.25 -10.52 6.20
CA LEU A 110 7.81 -9.27 6.74
C LEU A 110 6.84 -8.45 7.61
N PRO A 111 5.59 -8.16 7.17
CA PRO A 111 4.65 -7.41 8.00
C PRO A 111 4.30 -8.12 9.31
N LEU A 112 4.21 -9.45 9.31
CA LEU A 112 3.90 -10.25 10.50
C LEU A 112 5.09 -10.31 11.46
N VAL A 113 6.31 -10.42 10.94
CA VAL A 113 7.55 -10.37 11.74
C VAL A 113 7.65 -9.03 12.46
N LEU A 114 7.41 -7.93 11.74
CA LEU A 114 7.39 -6.59 12.33
C LEU A 114 6.25 -6.39 13.33
N ALA A 115 5.17 -7.16 13.22
CA ALA A 115 4.06 -7.20 14.18
C ALA A 115 4.32 -8.13 15.37
N GLY A 116 5.49 -8.78 15.44
CA GLY A 116 5.85 -9.71 16.52
C GLY A 116 5.04 -11.00 16.55
N LYS A 117 4.48 -11.44 15.40
CA LYS A 117 3.72 -12.69 15.31
C LYS A 117 4.65 -13.89 15.39
N ASN A 118 4.19 -14.97 16.01
CA ASN A 118 4.95 -16.20 16.08
C ASN A 118 4.82 -17.03 14.78
N PRO A 119 5.74 -17.99 14.51
CA PRO A 119 5.75 -18.78 13.27
C PRO A 119 4.43 -19.50 12.98
N SER A 120 3.79 -20.08 13.99
CA SER A 120 2.51 -20.78 13.81
C SER A 120 1.37 -19.85 13.37
N GLN A 121 1.38 -18.59 13.83
CA GLN A 121 0.43 -17.57 13.37
C GLN A 121 0.71 -17.15 11.94
N MET A 122 1.98 -17.03 11.56
CA MET A 122 2.39 -16.67 10.21
C MET A 122 1.96 -17.73 9.20
N GLU A 123 2.25 -19.00 9.47
CA GLU A 123 1.89 -20.12 8.62
C GLU A 123 0.37 -20.24 8.43
N ARG A 124 -0.41 -20.13 9.51
CA ARG A 124 -1.88 -20.16 9.45
C ARG A 124 -2.48 -19.07 8.58
N ARG A 125 -1.85 -17.88 8.53
CA ARG A 125 -2.31 -16.79 7.68
C ARG A 125 -1.86 -16.95 6.23
N LEU A 126 -0.65 -17.44 6.00
CA LEU A 126 -0.11 -17.59 4.65
C LEU A 126 -0.78 -18.72 3.87
N ALA A 127 -1.04 -19.86 4.49
CA ALA A 127 -1.52 -21.06 3.81
C ALA A 127 -2.77 -20.81 2.93
N PRO A 128 -3.87 -20.20 3.42
CA PRO A 128 -5.03 -19.92 2.58
C PRO A 128 -4.75 -18.91 1.48
N ILE A 129 -3.97 -17.85 1.76
CA ILE A 129 -3.61 -16.80 0.79
C ILE A 129 -2.75 -17.40 -0.34
N ALA A 130 -1.74 -18.20 0.02
CA ALA A 130 -0.86 -18.84 -0.95
C ALA A 130 -1.62 -19.83 -1.85
N GLY A 131 -2.59 -20.55 -1.28
CA GLY A 131 -3.46 -21.45 -2.04
C GLY A 131 -4.34 -20.69 -3.03
N GLN A 132 -5.03 -19.64 -2.60
CA GLN A 132 -5.89 -18.81 -3.46
C GLN A 132 -5.13 -18.11 -4.59
N LEU A 133 -3.91 -17.63 -4.32
CA LEU A 133 -3.07 -16.96 -5.30
C LEU A 133 -2.22 -17.91 -6.14
N GLY A 134 -2.27 -19.24 -5.88
CA GLY A 134 -1.52 -20.24 -6.64
C GLY A 134 0.00 -20.09 -6.53
N ILE A 135 0.51 -19.67 -5.36
CA ILE A 135 1.95 -19.42 -5.13
C ILE A 135 2.59 -20.42 -4.16
N THR A 136 1.85 -21.42 -3.68
CA THR A 136 2.35 -22.41 -2.71
C THR A 136 3.64 -23.08 -3.18
N GLY A 137 3.74 -23.42 -4.48
CA GLY A 137 4.91 -24.10 -5.04
C GLY A 137 6.17 -23.23 -5.21
N ILE A 138 6.07 -21.92 -4.97
CA ILE A 138 7.19 -20.98 -5.13
C ILE A 138 7.63 -20.31 -3.83
N LEU A 139 7.00 -20.61 -2.71
CA LEU A 139 7.25 -19.93 -1.42
C LEU A 139 8.72 -19.96 -1.00
N ARG A 140 9.44 -21.07 -1.29
CA ARG A 140 10.87 -21.24 -0.95
C ARG A 140 11.83 -20.66 -2.00
N LYS A 141 11.32 -20.18 -3.15
CA LYS A 141 12.12 -19.55 -4.19
C LYS A 141 12.43 -18.10 -3.85
N TYR A 142 13.46 -17.56 -4.50
CA TYR A 142 13.81 -16.15 -4.41
C TYR A 142 13.13 -15.35 -5.55
N PRO A 143 12.98 -14.01 -5.40
CA PRO A 143 12.34 -13.20 -6.43
C PRO A 143 12.94 -13.33 -7.84
N TYR A 144 14.25 -13.51 -7.96
CA TYR A 144 14.93 -13.69 -9.25
C TYR A 144 14.68 -15.06 -9.91
N GLU A 145 14.10 -16.04 -9.19
CA GLU A 145 13.78 -17.39 -9.69
C GLU A 145 12.33 -17.53 -10.19
N VAL A 146 11.53 -16.46 -10.09
CA VAL A 146 10.09 -16.50 -10.38
C VAL A 146 9.71 -15.48 -11.44
N SER A 147 8.61 -15.73 -12.18
CA SER A 147 8.11 -14.83 -13.21
C SER A 147 7.53 -13.53 -12.64
N GLY A 148 7.37 -12.49 -13.47
CA GLY A 148 6.74 -11.22 -13.09
C GLY A 148 5.35 -11.41 -12.48
N GLY A 149 4.50 -12.24 -13.09
CA GLY A 149 3.18 -12.55 -12.56
C GLY A 149 3.22 -13.30 -11.21
N GLN A 150 4.26 -14.11 -10.97
CA GLN A 150 4.47 -14.75 -9.67
C GLN A 150 4.93 -13.74 -8.62
N LYS A 151 5.83 -12.81 -8.98
CA LYS A 151 6.24 -11.69 -8.11
C LYS A 151 5.04 -10.82 -7.72
N GLN A 152 4.19 -10.50 -8.69
CA GLN A 152 2.96 -9.73 -8.44
C GLN A 152 2.06 -10.43 -7.41
N ARG A 153 1.77 -11.73 -7.60
CA ARG A 153 0.95 -12.49 -6.66
C ARG A 153 1.59 -12.57 -5.27
N ALA A 154 2.92 -12.67 -5.19
CA ALA A 154 3.63 -12.59 -3.92
C ALA A 154 3.50 -11.21 -3.25
N ALA A 155 3.58 -10.12 -4.02
CA ALA A 155 3.36 -8.76 -3.51
C ALA A 155 1.92 -8.56 -3.02
N VAL A 156 0.94 -9.11 -3.72
CA VAL A 156 -0.47 -9.14 -3.29
C VAL A 156 -0.62 -9.94 -1.99
N ALA A 157 -0.01 -11.13 -1.89
CA ALA A 157 -0.02 -11.93 -0.66
C ALA A 157 0.55 -11.15 0.52
N ARG A 158 1.69 -10.45 0.32
CA ARG A 158 2.30 -9.58 1.33
C ARG A 158 1.37 -8.44 1.76
N ALA A 159 0.65 -7.84 0.82
CA ALA A 159 -0.31 -6.78 1.14
C ALA A 159 -1.50 -7.27 1.96
N LEU A 160 -1.93 -8.53 1.75
CA LEU A 160 -3.09 -9.13 2.41
C LEU A 160 -2.78 -9.76 3.78
N ILE A 161 -1.52 -10.13 4.04
CA ILE A 161 -1.15 -11.02 5.16
C ILE A 161 -1.52 -10.49 6.55
N ASN A 162 -1.58 -9.17 6.71
CA ASN A 162 -1.99 -8.50 7.96
C ASN A 162 -3.50 -8.22 8.05
N GLU A 163 -4.31 -8.67 7.06
CA GLU A 163 -5.75 -8.41 7.00
C GLU A 163 -6.03 -6.88 7.05
N PRO A 164 -5.45 -6.10 6.13
CA PRO A 164 -5.55 -4.65 6.18
C PRO A 164 -6.98 -4.16 5.97
N ARG A 165 -7.29 -2.98 6.50
CA ARG A 165 -8.56 -2.28 6.29
C ARG A 165 -8.66 -1.65 4.89
N LEU A 166 -7.53 -1.26 4.32
CA LEU A 166 -7.44 -0.63 3.01
C LEU A 166 -6.24 -1.18 2.24
N ILE A 167 -6.45 -1.54 0.98
CA ILE A 167 -5.38 -1.91 0.05
C ILE A 167 -5.20 -0.77 -0.94
N LEU A 168 -3.95 -0.31 -1.08
CA LEU A 168 -3.54 0.69 -2.05
C LEU A 168 -2.67 0.01 -3.10
N ALA A 169 -2.96 0.24 -4.38
CA ALA A 169 -2.19 -0.31 -5.49
C ALA A 169 -1.79 0.81 -6.45
N ASP A 170 -0.50 0.93 -6.72
CA ASP A 170 0.05 1.87 -7.70
C ASP A 170 0.45 1.10 -8.95
N GLU A 171 -0.30 1.30 -10.05
CA GLU A 171 -0.12 0.62 -11.34
C GLU A 171 0.17 -0.88 -11.23
N PRO A 172 -0.69 -1.66 -10.54
CA PRO A 172 -0.37 -3.03 -10.13
C PRO A 172 -0.14 -4.00 -11.31
N THR A 173 -0.51 -3.62 -12.53
CA THR A 173 -0.32 -4.42 -13.76
C THR A 173 0.78 -3.87 -14.67
N GLY A 174 1.32 -2.70 -14.38
CA GLY A 174 2.26 -2.00 -15.25
C GLY A 174 3.56 -2.76 -15.53
N ALA A 175 3.99 -3.63 -14.65
CA ALA A 175 5.20 -4.44 -14.81
C ALA A 175 4.95 -5.82 -15.48
N LEU A 176 3.72 -6.10 -15.95
CA LEU A 176 3.36 -7.37 -16.58
C LEU A 176 3.40 -7.32 -18.12
N ASP A 177 3.45 -6.12 -18.70
CA ASP A 177 3.34 -5.90 -20.15
C ASP A 177 4.72 -5.81 -20.86
N SER A 178 5.76 -6.41 -20.28
CA SER A 178 7.11 -6.45 -20.86
C SER A 178 7.61 -7.86 -21.12
#